data_3433f8e0bd84735b28dfb115af668e30
#
_entry.id   3433f8e0bd84735b28dfb115af668e30
#
_cell.length_a   1.000
_cell.length_b   1.000
_cell.length_c   1.000
_cell.angle_alpha   90.00
_cell.angle_beta   90.00
_cell.angle_gamma   90.00
#
_symmetry.space_group_name_H-M   'P 1'
#
loop_
_entity.id
_entity.type
_entity.pdbx_description
1 polymer ?
#
loop_
_entity_poly.entity_id
_entity_poly.type
_entity_poly.pdbx_seq_one_letter_code
_entity_poly.pdbx_strand_id
1 'polypeptide(L)'
;MTRITVAKGDGIGPEIMDATLRILTAAGAKFAIDEIEIGEKVFLAGNTAGIAPESWDIIRTNKVFLKSPITTPQGGGYKSLNVSTRKFLGLYANIRPCMSLHPFVKTKHPIMDILIVRENEEDLYAGIEHQQTDEVVQCLKLISRPGCEKIIRYAFEYAKQQNRKKVTCFTKDNIMKQTDGLFRKVFNEIAAEYPNIQNEHWIIDIGAAKLADTPEVFDVIVMPNLYGDILSDVA
;
A
#
# COMPACT_ATOMS: atom_id res chain seq x y z
N MET A 1 -7.54 -16.90 -21.55
CA MET A 1 -7.93 -17.03 -20.14
C MET A 1 -6.79 -16.49 -19.30
N THR A 2 -7.04 -15.50 -18.45
CA THR A 2 -5.99 -14.90 -17.59
C THR A 2 -5.53 -15.92 -16.57
N ARG A 3 -4.22 -16.10 -16.43
CA ARG A 3 -3.62 -16.94 -15.39
C ARG A 3 -3.25 -16.07 -14.21
N ILE A 4 -3.59 -16.49 -12.98
CA ILE A 4 -3.27 -15.79 -11.74
C ILE A 4 -2.52 -16.71 -10.79
N THR A 5 -1.61 -16.13 -10.01
CA THR A 5 -0.97 -16.82 -8.90
C THR A 5 -1.78 -16.62 -7.63
N VAL A 6 -2.01 -17.68 -6.88
CA VAL A 6 -2.78 -17.63 -5.62
C VAL A 6 -1.93 -18.16 -4.48
N ALA A 7 -1.92 -17.43 -3.35
CA ALA A 7 -1.31 -17.89 -2.12
C ALA A 7 -2.28 -17.74 -0.95
N LYS A 8 -2.61 -18.85 -0.29
CA LYS A 8 -3.56 -18.90 0.82
C LYS A 8 -3.02 -18.28 2.12
N GLY A 9 -1.69 -18.14 2.24
CA GLY A 9 -1.06 -17.51 3.40
C GLY A 9 -1.26 -18.27 4.71
N ASP A 10 -1.26 -17.51 5.81
CA ASP A 10 -1.28 -18.05 7.17
C ASP A 10 -2.59 -17.71 7.91
N GLY A 11 -2.79 -18.34 9.08
CA GLY A 11 -3.92 -18.04 9.96
C GLY A 11 -5.29 -18.23 9.30
N ILE A 12 -6.08 -17.16 9.23
CA ILE A 12 -7.39 -17.16 8.54
C ILE A 12 -7.28 -17.11 7.01
N GLY A 13 -6.06 -17.01 6.48
CA GLY A 13 -5.80 -16.87 5.05
C GLY A 13 -6.48 -17.89 4.16
N PRO A 14 -6.38 -19.21 4.44
CA PRO A 14 -7.04 -20.22 3.63
C PRO A 14 -8.56 -20.05 3.53
N GLU A 15 -9.23 -19.76 4.66
CA GLU A 15 -10.68 -19.56 4.71
C GLU A 15 -11.13 -18.36 3.87
N ILE A 16 -10.48 -17.21 4.05
CA ILE A 16 -10.85 -16.00 3.28
C ILE A 16 -10.48 -16.12 1.81
N MET A 17 -9.40 -16.83 1.46
CA MET A 17 -9.04 -17.07 0.06
C MET A 17 -10.08 -17.97 -0.62
N ASP A 18 -10.50 -19.04 -0.01
CA ASP A 18 -11.52 -19.93 -0.55
C ASP A 18 -12.86 -19.20 -0.74
N ALA A 19 -13.25 -18.35 0.22
CA ALA A 19 -14.42 -17.48 0.09
C ALA A 19 -14.28 -16.48 -1.06
N THR A 20 -13.11 -15.85 -1.19
CA THR A 20 -12.81 -14.88 -2.26
C THR A 20 -12.88 -15.53 -3.64
N LEU A 21 -12.24 -16.68 -3.82
CA LEU A 21 -12.27 -17.43 -5.10
C LEU A 21 -13.69 -17.86 -5.46
N ARG A 22 -14.49 -18.29 -4.48
CA ARG A 22 -15.90 -18.61 -4.66
C ARG A 22 -16.72 -17.40 -5.13
N ILE A 23 -16.51 -16.22 -4.52
CA ILE A 23 -17.17 -14.97 -4.92
C ILE A 23 -16.79 -14.58 -6.34
N LEU A 24 -15.49 -14.59 -6.68
CA LEU A 24 -15.00 -14.26 -8.01
C LEU A 24 -15.60 -15.19 -9.09
N THR A 25 -15.65 -16.47 -8.80
CA THR A 25 -16.24 -17.47 -9.71
C THR A 25 -17.73 -17.22 -9.90
N ALA A 26 -18.47 -16.98 -8.80
CA ALA A 26 -19.90 -16.70 -8.85
C ALA A 26 -20.22 -15.39 -9.60
N ALA A 27 -19.33 -14.41 -9.54
CA ALA A 27 -19.40 -13.16 -10.30
C ALA A 27 -19.07 -13.34 -11.81
N GLY A 28 -18.74 -14.55 -12.25
CA GLY A 28 -18.45 -14.86 -13.66
C GLY A 28 -17.00 -14.60 -14.10
N ALA A 29 -16.07 -14.37 -13.17
CA ALA A 29 -14.67 -14.20 -13.49
C ALA A 29 -14.07 -15.49 -14.05
N LYS A 30 -13.35 -15.40 -15.17
CA LYS A 30 -12.73 -16.55 -15.86
C LYS A 30 -11.21 -16.44 -15.78
N PHE A 31 -10.59 -17.26 -14.93
CA PHE A 31 -9.15 -17.32 -14.74
C PHE A 31 -8.67 -18.76 -14.49
N ALA A 32 -7.40 -19.03 -14.75
CA ALA A 32 -6.71 -20.25 -14.31
C ALA A 32 -5.84 -19.90 -13.10
N ILE A 33 -5.69 -20.84 -12.17
CA ILE A 33 -4.96 -20.66 -10.92
C ILE A 33 -3.67 -21.47 -10.96
N ASP A 34 -2.55 -20.84 -10.60
CA ASP A 34 -1.32 -21.47 -10.17
C ASP A 34 -1.18 -21.20 -8.66
N GLU A 35 -1.39 -22.22 -7.84
CA GLU A 35 -1.29 -22.11 -6.39
C GLU A 35 0.17 -22.24 -5.94
N ILE A 36 0.60 -21.36 -5.03
CA ILE A 36 1.92 -21.41 -4.39
C ILE A 36 1.77 -21.36 -2.87
N GLU A 37 2.72 -21.95 -2.16
CA GLU A 37 2.81 -21.84 -0.71
C GLU A 37 3.78 -20.72 -0.31
N ILE A 38 3.38 -19.89 0.67
CA ILE A 38 4.18 -18.81 1.26
C ILE A 38 3.84 -18.68 2.75
N GLY A 39 4.76 -18.13 3.52
CA GLY A 39 4.53 -17.79 4.92
C GLY A 39 5.20 -18.72 5.92
N GLU A 40 4.62 -18.79 7.12
CA GLU A 40 5.17 -19.49 8.25
C GLU A 40 5.40 -20.99 7.98
N LYS A 41 4.49 -21.64 7.29
CA LYS A 41 4.57 -23.06 6.94
C LYS A 41 5.82 -23.36 6.10
N VAL A 42 6.12 -22.51 5.11
CA VAL A 42 7.30 -22.64 4.24
C VAL A 42 8.59 -22.37 5.02
N PHE A 43 8.54 -21.39 5.93
CA PHE A 43 9.66 -21.08 6.83
C PHE A 43 9.98 -22.28 7.75
N LEU A 44 8.98 -22.84 8.41
CA LEU A 44 9.14 -24.00 9.31
C LEU A 44 9.60 -25.26 8.55
N ALA A 45 9.30 -25.37 7.27
CA ALA A 45 9.80 -26.45 6.41
C ALA A 45 11.28 -26.27 6.01
N GLY A 46 11.96 -25.22 6.51
CA GLY A 46 13.39 -24.97 6.31
C GLY A 46 13.74 -23.90 5.29
N ASN A 47 12.76 -23.29 4.63
CA ASN A 47 13.03 -22.16 3.74
C ASN A 47 12.97 -20.84 4.51
N THR A 48 14.13 -20.32 4.87
CA THR A 48 14.27 -19.10 5.69
C THR A 48 13.71 -17.84 5.06
N ALA A 49 13.43 -17.85 3.74
CA ALA A 49 12.78 -16.73 3.05
C ALA A 49 11.24 -16.78 3.18
N GLY A 50 10.65 -17.89 3.65
CA GLY A 50 9.21 -18.11 3.71
C GLY A 50 8.50 -18.20 2.36
N ILE A 51 9.26 -18.30 1.27
CA ILE A 51 8.78 -18.46 -0.11
C ILE A 51 9.84 -19.22 -0.91
N ALA A 52 9.42 -20.18 -1.72
CA ALA A 52 10.32 -20.94 -2.57
C ALA A 52 10.78 -20.11 -3.78
N PRO A 53 12.05 -20.27 -4.23
CA PRO A 53 12.58 -19.52 -5.38
C PRO A 53 11.73 -19.63 -6.65
N GLU A 54 11.24 -20.82 -6.96
CA GLU A 54 10.38 -21.09 -8.12
C GLU A 54 9.04 -20.34 -8.07
N SER A 55 8.54 -20.04 -6.89
CA SER A 55 7.31 -19.26 -6.72
C SER A 55 7.42 -17.84 -7.27
N TRP A 56 8.62 -17.25 -7.22
CA TRP A 56 8.85 -15.93 -7.80
C TRP A 56 8.71 -15.90 -9.31
N ASP A 57 9.16 -16.95 -9.99
CA ASP A 57 9.06 -17.08 -11.46
C ASP A 57 7.59 -17.25 -11.89
N ILE A 58 6.81 -18.00 -11.12
CA ILE A 58 5.36 -18.15 -11.34
C ILE A 58 4.67 -16.79 -11.20
N ILE A 59 4.96 -16.04 -10.12
CA ILE A 59 4.36 -14.69 -9.90
C ILE A 59 4.73 -13.73 -11.03
N ARG A 60 6.00 -13.71 -11.44
CA ARG A 60 6.47 -12.84 -12.54
C ARG A 60 5.83 -13.17 -13.88
N THR A 61 5.66 -14.46 -14.15
CA THR A 61 5.04 -14.94 -15.40
C THR A 61 3.56 -14.57 -15.46
N ASN A 62 2.82 -14.77 -14.39
CA ASN A 62 1.38 -14.52 -14.34
C ASN A 62 1.04 -13.03 -14.19
N LYS A 63 1.93 -12.23 -13.57
CA LYS A 63 1.75 -10.79 -13.32
C LYS A 63 0.55 -10.40 -12.44
N VAL A 64 -0.31 -11.33 -12.11
CA VAL A 64 -1.43 -11.17 -11.19
C VAL A 64 -1.22 -12.12 -10.02
N PHE A 65 -1.08 -11.55 -8.84
CA PHE A 65 -0.85 -12.28 -7.61
C PHE A 65 -1.91 -11.95 -6.57
N LEU A 66 -2.77 -12.91 -6.27
CA LEU A 66 -3.79 -12.84 -5.23
C LEU A 66 -3.29 -13.60 -4.01
N LYS A 67 -3.09 -12.89 -2.90
CA LYS A 67 -2.59 -13.48 -1.67
C LYS A 67 -3.44 -13.08 -0.45
N SER A 68 -3.53 -13.98 0.49
CA SER A 68 -4.11 -13.74 1.82
C SER A 68 -3.05 -13.21 2.81
N PRO A 69 -3.45 -12.87 4.04
CA PRO A 69 -2.51 -12.48 5.09
C PRO A 69 -1.38 -13.50 5.31
N ILE A 70 -0.21 -12.99 5.67
CA ILE A 70 0.97 -13.78 6.00
C ILE A 70 1.41 -13.36 7.39
N THR A 71 1.68 -14.32 8.25
CA THR A 71 2.22 -14.08 9.59
C THR A 71 3.60 -13.41 9.48
N THR A 72 3.79 -12.31 10.18
CA THR A 72 5.11 -11.70 10.39
C THR A 72 5.55 -11.99 11.82
N PRO A 73 6.63 -12.78 12.05
CA PRO A 73 7.09 -13.09 13.39
C PRO A 73 7.45 -11.83 14.16
N GLN A 74 7.10 -11.78 15.45
CA GLN A 74 7.50 -10.70 16.36
C GLN A 74 8.84 -11.05 17.04
N GLY A 75 9.76 -10.10 17.09
CA GLY A 75 11.01 -10.20 17.85
C GLY A 75 12.10 -11.12 17.28
N GLY A 76 11.88 -11.76 16.15
CA GLY A 76 12.87 -12.62 15.46
C GLY A 76 12.21 -13.55 14.45
N GLY A 77 12.99 -14.07 13.50
CA GLY A 77 12.49 -14.91 12.43
C GLY A 77 12.75 -14.35 11.04
N TYR A 78 11.88 -14.63 10.08
CA TYR A 78 12.02 -14.09 8.72
C TYR A 78 11.50 -12.65 8.61
N LYS A 79 12.10 -11.87 7.70
CA LYS A 79 11.62 -10.51 7.37
C LYS A 79 10.20 -10.58 6.81
N SER A 80 9.39 -9.56 7.06
CA SER A 80 8.03 -9.48 6.53
C SER A 80 7.99 -9.83 5.03
N LEU A 81 7.35 -10.94 4.70
CA LEU A 81 7.18 -11.39 3.31
C LEU A 81 6.38 -10.38 2.49
N ASN A 82 5.47 -9.64 3.11
CA ASN A 82 4.76 -8.56 2.44
C ASN A 82 5.75 -7.49 1.92
N VAL A 83 6.68 -7.06 2.77
CA VAL A 83 7.71 -6.06 2.39
C VAL A 83 8.68 -6.65 1.36
N SER A 84 9.13 -7.89 1.55
CA SER A 84 10.02 -8.57 0.60
C SER A 84 9.37 -8.73 -0.78
N THR A 85 8.09 -9.11 -0.82
CA THR A 85 7.33 -9.23 -2.07
C THR A 85 7.22 -7.90 -2.81
N ARG A 86 6.89 -6.83 -2.10
CA ARG A 86 6.79 -5.47 -2.68
C ARG A 86 8.10 -5.04 -3.33
N LYS A 87 9.21 -5.17 -2.60
CA LYS A 87 10.56 -4.81 -3.09
C LYS A 87 10.99 -5.66 -4.27
N PHE A 88 10.79 -6.98 -4.18
CA PHE A 88 11.22 -7.91 -5.22
C PHE A 88 10.46 -7.71 -6.55
N LEU A 89 9.19 -7.37 -6.49
CA LEU A 89 8.34 -7.14 -7.65
C LEU A 89 8.30 -5.67 -8.09
N GLY A 90 8.94 -4.75 -7.38
CA GLY A 90 8.91 -3.31 -7.66
C GLY A 90 7.51 -2.71 -7.54
N LEU A 91 6.74 -3.13 -6.55
CA LEU A 91 5.37 -2.68 -6.31
C LEU A 91 5.38 -1.35 -5.56
N TYR A 92 5.67 -0.26 -6.25
CA TYR A 92 5.87 1.06 -5.68
C TYR A 92 4.59 1.78 -5.23
N ALA A 93 3.43 1.39 -5.76
CA ALA A 93 2.14 2.00 -5.45
C ALA A 93 1.20 1.00 -4.78
N ASN A 94 0.66 1.37 -3.63
CA ASN A 94 -0.37 0.63 -2.93
C ASN A 94 -1.67 1.44 -2.99
N ILE A 95 -2.66 0.91 -3.70
CA ILE A 95 -3.93 1.58 -3.96
C ILE A 95 -4.97 1.04 -2.99
N ARG A 96 -5.52 1.92 -2.17
CA ARG A 96 -6.51 1.58 -1.14
C ARG A 96 -7.79 2.38 -1.34
N PRO A 97 -8.78 1.84 -2.05
CA PRO A 97 -10.11 2.41 -2.12
C PRO A 97 -10.80 2.31 -0.76
N CYS A 98 -11.27 3.44 -0.23
CA CYS A 98 -11.99 3.53 1.02
C CYS A 98 -13.38 4.08 0.71
N MET A 99 -14.33 3.17 0.51
CA MET A 99 -15.70 3.50 0.11
C MET A 99 -16.70 3.04 1.16
N SER A 100 -17.69 3.88 1.44
CA SER A 100 -18.81 3.50 2.28
C SER A 100 -19.60 2.35 1.64
N LEU A 101 -19.91 1.33 2.42
CA LEU A 101 -20.81 0.24 2.04
C LEU A 101 -22.25 0.47 2.54
N HIS A 102 -22.60 1.72 2.82
CA HIS A 102 -23.97 2.08 3.20
C HIS A 102 -24.97 1.73 2.07
N PRO A 103 -26.17 1.22 2.36
CA PRO A 103 -26.76 0.97 3.68
C PRO A 103 -26.44 -0.41 4.29
N PHE A 104 -25.64 -1.25 3.60
CA PHE A 104 -25.35 -2.62 4.06
C PHE A 104 -24.51 -2.65 5.34
N VAL A 105 -23.58 -1.68 5.47
CA VAL A 105 -22.78 -1.47 6.68
C VAL A 105 -23.11 -0.09 7.23
N LYS A 106 -23.46 -0.03 8.51
CA LYS A 106 -23.74 1.24 9.20
C LYS A 106 -22.43 2.02 9.37
N THR A 107 -22.40 3.24 8.90
CA THR A 107 -21.23 4.14 8.97
C THR A 107 -21.65 5.56 9.33
N LYS A 108 -20.71 6.35 9.86
CA LYS A 108 -20.86 7.80 10.06
C LYS A 108 -20.78 8.59 8.75
N HIS A 109 -20.13 8.03 7.73
CA HIS A 109 -19.82 8.67 6.45
C HIS A 109 -20.45 7.93 5.28
N PRO A 110 -21.79 8.00 5.10
CA PRO A 110 -22.50 7.15 4.13
C PRO A 110 -22.18 7.43 2.65
N ILE A 111 -21.60 8.58 2.36
CA ILE A 111 -21.23 9.00 0.99
C ILE A 111 -19.70 9.03 0.75
N MET A 112 -18.91 8.52 1.70
CA MET A 112 -17.47 8.47 1.58
C MET A 112 -17.04 7.62 0.38
N ASP A 113 -16.23 8.19 -0.49
CA ASP A 113 -15.59 7.52 -1.62
C ASP A 113 -14.23 8.19 -1.90
N ILE A 114 -13.22 7.75 -1.20
CA ILE A 114 -11.85 8.25 -1.31
C ILE A 114 -10.89 7.16 -1.75
N LEU A 115 -9.79 7.57 -2.36
CA LEU A 115 -8.71 6.69 -2.76
C LEU A 115 -7.41 7.11 -2.08
N ILE A 116 -6.79 6.22 -1.34
CA ILE A 116 -5.45 6.44 -0.80
C ILE A 116 -4.42 5.77 -1.71
N VAL A 117 -3.49 6.59 -2.21
CA VAL A 117 -2.32 6.18 -2.99
C VAL A 117 -1.10 6.23 -2.07
N ARG A 118 -0.77 5.08 -1.48
CA ARG A 118 0.34 4.93 -0.53
C ARG A 118 1.62 4.61 -1.30
N GLU A 119 2.69 5.37 -1.05
CA GLU A 119 4.04 4.97 -1.44
C GLU A 119 4.40 3.63 -0.78
N ASN A 120 5.17 2.75 -1.43
CA ASN A 120 5.24 1.36 -0.99
C ASN A 120 6.65 0.73 -1.04
N GLU A 121 7.71 1.49 -1.32
CA GLU A 121 9.10 1.00 -1.41
C GLU A 121 10.05 1.66 -0.41
N GLU A 122 9.80 2.91 -0.04
CA GLU A 122 10.70 3.78 0.74
C GLU A 122 10.17 4.06 2.15
N ASP A 123 10.51 5.25 2.68
CA ASP A 123 10.14 5.74 4.00
C ASP A 123 10.81 4.91 5.11
N LEU A 124 10.21 4.80 6.27
CA LEU A 124 10.67 3.96 7.38
C LEU A 124 10.62 2.46 7.03
N TYR A 125 9.82 2.07 6.06
CA TYR A 125 9.76 0.70 5.54
C TYR A 125 11.01 0.27 4.73
N ALA A 126 11.94 1.20 4.48
CA ALA A 126 13.29 0.86 4.02
C ALA A 126 14.03 -0.02 5.03
N GLY A 127 13.67 0.10 6.33
CA GLY A 127 14.21 -0.72 7.41
C GLY A 127 15.69 -0.42 7.67
N ILE A 128 16.08 0.85 7.55
CA ILE A 128 17.46 1.29 7.81
C ILE A 128 17.53 1.73 9.26
N GLU A 129 18.00 0.83 10.11
CA GLU A 129 18.16 1.07 11.53
C GLU A 129 19.62 0.94 11.96
N HIS A 130 20.01 1.73 12.94
CA HIS A 130 21.34 1.74 13.51
C HIS A 130 21.27 1.86 15.03
N GLN A 131 21.90 0.92 15.73
CA GLN A 131 22.12 1.00 17.16
C GLN A 131 23.37 1.83 17.44
N GLN A 132 23.18 3.04 17.94
CA GLN A 132 24.27 3.97 18.23
C GLN A 132 24.97 3.63 19.57
N THR A 133 24.18 3.26 20.58
CA THR A 133 24.62 2.75 21.89
C THR A 133 23.66 1.67 22.34
N ASP A 134 23.91 1.05 23.49
CA ASP A 134 23.01 0.05 24.09
C ASP A 134 21.61 0.62 24.40
N GLU A 135 21.51 1.94 24.57
CA GLU A 135 20.28 2.64 24.94
C GLU A 135 19.70 3.53 23.83
N VAL A 136 20.42 3.73 22.71
CA VAL A 136 20.02 4.64 21.64
C VAL A 136 19.99 3.92 20.31
N VAL A 137 18.82 3.85 19.71
CA VAL A 137 18.60 3.30 18.37
C VAL A 137 18.08 4.39 17.45
N GLN A 138 18.56 4.41 16.22
CA GLN A 138 18.19 5.35 15.17
C GLN A 138 17.50 4.62 14.02
N CYS A 139 16.47 5.24 13.45
CA CYS A 139 15.83 4.80 12.21
C CYS A 139 15.89 5.91 11.17
N LEU A 140 16.30 5.59 9.95
CA LEU A 140 16.38 6.56 8.85
C LEU A 140 15.13 6.52 7.99
N LYS A 141 14.47 7.67 7.89
CA LYS A 141 13.40 7.88 6.91
C LYS A 141 14.03 8.16 5.54
N LEU A 142 13.86 7.24 4.60
CA LEU A 142 14.37 7.36 3.23
C LEU A 142 13.29 7.92 2.31
N ILE A 143 13.54 9.07 1.72
CA ILE A 143 12.69 9.67 0.67
C ILE A 143 13.58 10.05 -0.49
N SER A 144 13.32 9.50 -1.67
CA SER A 144 14.06 9.83 -2.88
C SER A 144 13.20 10.61 -3.88
N ARG A 145 13.81 11.46 -4.69
CA ARG A 145 13.11 12.15 -5.79
C ARG A 145 12.50 11.15 -6.79
N PRO A 146 13.21 10.11 -7.27
CA PRO A 146 12.62 9.13 -8.18
C PRO A 146 11.42 8.38 -7.59
N GLY A 147 11.46 8.03 -6.30
CA GLY A 147 10.34 7.41 -5.59
C GLY A 147 9.13 8.35 -5.51
N CYS A 148 9.37 9.62 -5.12
CA CYS A 148 8.33 10.65 -5.11
C CYS A 148 7.69 10.84 -6.50
N GLU A 149 8.50 10.97 -7.54
CA GLU A 149 8.01 11.16 -8.91
C GLU A 149 7.13 9.99 -9.38
N LYS A 150 7.53 8.75 -9.11
CA LYS A 150 6.75 7.57 -9.44
C LYS A 150 5.36 7.59 -8.79
N ILE A 151 5.31 7.74 -7.47
CA ILE A 151 4.06 7.60 -6.73
C ILE A 151 3.12 8.78 -6.96
N ILE A 152 3.65 10.00 -7.03
CA ILE A 152 2.84 11.19 -7.24
C ILE A 152 2.29 11.21 -8.65
N ARG A 153 3.10 10.92 -9.67
CA ARG A 153 2.64 10.81 -11.05
C ARG A 153 1.58 9.72 -11.18
N TYR A 154 1.77 8.58 -10.53
CA TYR A 154 0.77 7.53 -10.49
C TYR A 154 -0.57 8.03 -9.92
N ALA A 155 -0.55 8.79 -8.83
CA ALA A 155 -1.76 9.33 -8.20
C ALA A 155 -2.54 10.26 -9.16
N PHE A 156 -1.84 11.15 -9.88
CA PHE A 156 -2.48 12.04 -10.86
C PHE A 156 -2.99 11.28 -12.09
N GLU A 157 -2.21 10.34 -12.64
CA GLU A 157 -2.66 9.52 -13.77
C GLU A 157 -3.86 8.65 -13.41
N TYR A 158 -3.85 8.05 -12.21
CA TYR A 158 -4.99 7.30 -11.72
C TYR A 158 -6.22 8.19 -11.53
N ALA A 159 -6.06 9.37 -10.93
CA ALA A 159 -7.13 10.35 -10.79
C ALA A 159 -7.74 10.72 -12.14
N LYS A 160 -6.90 10.98 -13.14
CA LYS A 160 -7.33 11.26 -14.52
C LYS A 160 -8.10 10.08 -15.13
N GLN A 161 -7.59 8.87 -15.03
CA GLN A 161 -8.22 7.66 -15.59
C GLN A 161 -9.57 7.34 -14.94
N GLN A 162 -9.71 7.60 -13.64
CA GLN A 162 -10.92 7.36 -12.87
C GLN A 162 -11.86 8.58 -12.79
N ASN A 163 -11.58 9.64 -13.56
CA ASN A 163 -12.35 10.90 -13.55
C ASN A 163 -12.47 11.54 -12.16
N ARG A 164 -11.48 11.32 -11.28
CA ARG A 164 -11.36 11.99 -9.99
C ARG A 164 -11.01 13.48 -10.19
N LYS A 165 -11.39 14.32 -9.27
CA LYS A 165 -11.34 15.79 -9.44
C LYS A 165 -10.20 16.44 -8.67
N LYS A 166 -9.73 15.80 -7.60
CA LYS A 166 -8.74 16.40 -6.70
C LYS A 166 -7.72 15.37 -6.22
N VAL A 167 -6.45 15.77 -6.15
CA VAL A 167 -5.37 15.04 -5.50
C VAL A 167 -4.86 15.84 -4.33
N THR A 168 -4.93 15.27 -3.13
CA THR A 168 -4.45 15.86 -1.87
C THR A 168 -3.15 15.19 -1.45
N CYS A 169 -2.12 15.95 -1.15
CA CYS A 169 -0.85 15.44 -0.64
C CYS A 169 -0.80 15.58 0.89
N PHE A 170 -0.45 14.51 1.60
CA PHE A 170 -0.22 14.54 3.05
C PHE A 170 1.26 14.39 3.37
N THR A 171 1.80 15.30 4.17
CA THR A 171 3.19 15.24 4.67
C THR A 171 3.31 15.84 6.07
N LYS A 172 4.46 15.69 6.72
CA LYS A 172 4.84 16.40 7.94
C LYS A 172 6.02 17.35 7.69
N ASP A 173 6.00 18.06 6.58
CA ASP A 173 7.09 18.91 6.11
C ASP A 173 7.37 20.15 6.99
N ASN A 174 6.44 20.52 7.86
CA ASN A 174 6.68 21.54 8.87
C ASN A 174 7.72 21.10 9.92
N ILE A 175 7.93 19.78 10.10
CA ILE A 175 8.95 19.18 10.98
C ILE A 175 10.06 18.55 10.15
N MET A 176 9.73 17.61 9.26
CA MET A 176 10.69 16.90 8.41
C MET A 176 10.93 17.65 7.10
N LYS A 177 11.64 18.79 7.22
CA LYS A 177 11.82 19.75 6.13
C LYS A 177 12.60 19.21 4.93
N GLN A 178 13.45 18.21 5.13
CA GLN A 178 14.24 17.60 4.04
C GLN A 178 13.48 16.45 3.38
N THR A 179 13.05 15.46 4.14
CA THR A 179 12.39 14.26 3.61
C THR A 179 10.98 14.56 3.11
N ASP A 180 10.09 14.99 3.99
CA ASP A 180 8.71 15.33 3.62
C ASP A 180 8.64 16.60 2.77
N GLY A 181 9.59 17.53 2.98
CA GLY A 181 9.74 18.71 2.13
C GLY A 181 10.09 18.35 0.68
N LEU A 182 10.91 17.32 0.46
CA LEU A 182 11.18 16.80 -0.89
C LEU A 182 9.91 16.21 -1.52
N PHE A 183 9.16 15.40 -0.76
CA PHE A 183 7.91 14.81 -1.25
C PHE A 183 6.91 15.90 -1.67
N ARG A 184 6.71 16.92 -0.83
CA ARG A 184 5.84 18.06 -1.15
C ARG A 184 6.34 18.87 -2.35
N LYS A 185 7.66 19.11 -2.44
CA LYS A 185 8.24 19.82 -3.57
C LYS A 185 7.95 19.11 -4.89
N VAL A 186 8.19 17.80 -4.94
CA VAL A 186 7.92 16.99 -6.14
C VAL A 186 6.42 16.94 -6.43
N PHE A 187 5.56 16.90 -5.40
CA PHE A 187 4.12 16.98 -5.59
C PHE A 187 3.71 18.26 -6.30
N ASN A 188 4.22 19.42 -5.87
CA ASN A 188 3.91 20.70 -6.51
C ASN A 188 4.41 20.78 -7.95
N GLU A 189 5.60 20.23 -8.22
CA GLU A 189 6.19 20.18 -9.57
C GLU A 189 5.32 19.34 -10.52
N ILE A 190 4.89 18.15 -10.09
CA ILE A 190 4.05 17.26 -10.90
C ILE A 190 2.63 17.80 -11.03
N ALA A 191 2.04 18.35 -9.97
CA ALA A 191 0.69 18.91 -10.00
C ALA A 191 0.54 19.99 -11.08
N ALA A 192 1.58 20.77 -11.35
CA ALA A 192 1.59 21.77 -12.42
C ALA A 192 1.41 21.17 -13.83
N GLU A 193 1.72 19.89 -14.03
CA GLU A 193 1.51 19.18 -15.28
C GLU A 193 0.03 18.75 -15.48
N TYR A 194 -0.81 18.85 -14.45
CA TYR A 194 -2.21 18.42 -14.44
C TYR A 194 -3.18 19.56 -14.13
N PRO A 195 -3.27 20.62 -14.96
CA PRO A 195 -4.05 21.83 -14.65
C PRO A 195 -5.56 21.59 -14.50
N ASN A 196 -6.07 20.46 -14.99
CA ASN A 196 -7.48 20.10 -14.90
C ASN A 196 -7.84 19.29 -13.63
N ILE A 197 -6.86 18.96 -12.79
CA ILE A 197 -7.04 18.25 -11.51
C ILE A 197 -6.71 19.22 -10.39
N GLN A 198 -7.65 19.46 -9.50
CA GLN A 198 -7.40 20.26 -8.31
C GLN A 198 -6.34 19.60 -7.45
N ASN A 199 -5.52 20.39 -6.79
CA ASN A 199 -4.50 19.87 -5.89
C ASN A 199 -4.41 20.72 -4.63
N GLU A 200 -4.08 20.07 -3.53
CA GLU A 200 -3.87 20.72 -2.24
C GLU A 200 -2.88 19.91 -1.38
N HIS A 201 -2.37 20.54 -0.36
CA HIS A 201 -1.48 19.92 0.60
C HIS A 201 -2.01 20.12 2.03
N TRP A 202 -1.96 19.06 2.82
CA TRP A 202 -2.30 19.07 4.25
C TRP A 202 -1.15 18.55 5.10
N ILE A 203 -0.93 19.18 6.25
CA ILE A 203 -0.08 18.60 7.28
C ILE A 203 -0.79 17.37 7.86
N ILE A 204 -0.06 16.26 7.99
CA ILE A 204 -0.59 14.93 8.25
C ILE A 204 -1.52 14.83 9.46
N ASP A 205 -1.24 15.52 10.56
CA ASP A 205 -2.07 15.49 11.77
C ASP A 205 -3.45 16.10 11.55
N ILE A 206 -3.52 17.25 10.89
CA ILE A 206 -4.82 17.84 10.55
C ILE A 206 -5.51 17.09 9.42
N GLY A 207 -4.73 16.54 8.47
CA GLY A 207 -5.23 15.64 7.43
C GLY A 207 -5.88 14.38 8.02
N ALA A 208 -5.24 13.76 9.01
CA ALA A 208 -5.77 12.60 9.73
C ALA A 208 -7.07 12.92 10.48
N ALA A 209 -7.10 14.06 11.19
CA ALA A 209 -8.31 14.51 11.88
C ALA A 209 -9.48 14.73 10.91
N LYS A 210 -9.22 15.35 9.75
CA LYS A 210 -10.23 15.56 8.71
C LYS A 210 -10.67 14.27 8.04
N LEU A 211 -9.76 13.33 7.82
CA LEU A 211 -10.08 12.03 7.28
C LEU A 211 -11.06 11.24 8.18
N ALA A 212 -10.89 11.36 9.50
CA ALA A 212 -11.77 10.72 10.48
C ALA A 212 -13.11 11.46 10.71
N ASP A 213 -13.14 12.78 10.49
CA ASP A 213 -14.28 13.63 10.80
C ASP A 213 -15.15 13.96 9.57
N THR A 214 -14.52 14.32 8.48
CA THR A 214 -15.16 14.79 7.24
C THR A 214 -14.41 14.26 6.01
N PRO A 215 -14.34 12.93 5.81
CA PRO A 215 -13.59 12.31 4.71
C PRO A 215 -14.08 12.77 3.32
N GLU A 216 -15.33 13.20 3.21
CA GLU A 216 -15.97 13.65 1.96
C GLU A 216 -15.30 14.89 1.34
N VAL A 217 -14.43 15.59 2.10
CA VAL A 217 -13.63 16.71 1.55
C VAL A 217 -12.48 16.22 0.68
N PHE A 218 -12.11 14.94 0.75
CA PHE A 218 -11.05 14.34 -0.04
C PHE A 218 -11.59 13.54 -1.23
N ASP A 219 -10.73 13.28 -2.19
CA ASP A 219 -11.02 12.46 -3.38
C ASP A 219 -9.89 11.43 -3.58
N VAL A 220 -8.72 11.87 -4.03
CA VAL A 220 -7.51 11.05 -4.05
C VAL A 220 -6.50 11.64 -3.07
N ILE A 221 -5.90 10.79 -2.23
CA ILE A 221 -4.87 11.23 -1.27
C ILE A 221 -3.58 10.49 -1.58
N VAL A 222 -2.47 11.21 -1.77
CA VAL A 222 -1.14 10.63 -1.95
C VAL A 222 -0.25 10.99 -0.76
N MET A 223 0.51 10.00 -0.27
CA MET A 223 1.35 10.19 0.90
C MET A 223 2.50 9.17 0.98
N PRO A 224 3.55 9.49 1.79
CA PRO A 224 4.62 8.55 2.14
C PRO A 224 4.09 7.24 2.76
N ASN A 225 4.95 6.23 2.77
CA ASN A 225 4.61 4.85 3.08
C ASN A 225 3.98 4.66 4.46
N LEU A 226 4.63 5.10 5.53
CA LEU A 226 4.12 4.91 6.88
C LEU A 226 2.78 5.62 7.10
N TYR A 227 2.65 6.83 6.61
CA TYR A 227 1.37 7.57 6.74
C TYR A 227 0.24 6.87 6.00
N GLY A 228 0.52 6.35 4.80
CA GLY A 228 -0.46 5.61 4.02
C GLY A 228 -0.90 4.30 4.69
N ASP A 229 -0.01 3.66 5.45
CA ASP A 229 -0.37 2.48 6.23
C ASP A 229 -1.35 2.83 7.35
N ILE A 230 -0.98 3.80 8.16
CA ILE A 230 -1.79 4.20 9.31
C ILE A 230 -3.13 4.79 8.87
N LEU A 231 -3.13 5.72 7.92
CA LEU A 231 -4.33 6.47 7.57
C LEU A 231 -5.35 5.68 6.75
N SER A 232 -4.91 4.65 6.03
CA SER A 232 -5.86 3.75 5.38
C SER A 232 -6.61 2.83 6.34
N ASP A 233 -6.12 2.69 7.58
CA ASP A 233 -6.82 1.97 8.65
C ASP A 233 -7.75 2.92 9.45
N VAL A 234 -7.60 4.24 9.29
CA VAL A 234 -8.49 5.26 9.84
C VAL A 234 -9.68 5.51 8.91
N ALA A 235 -9.46 5.37 7.60
CA ALA A 235 -10.47 5.54 6.56
C ALA A 235 -11.33 4.28 6.43
#